data_ba0e1d7260f1530632a49f5f70da54f5
#
_entry.id   ba0e1d7260f1530632a49f5f70da54f5
#
_cell.length_a   1.000
_cell.length_b   1.000
_cell.length_c   1.000
_cell.angle_alpha   90.00
_cell.angle_beta   90.00
_cell.angle_gamma   90.00
#
_symmetry.space_group_name_H-M   'P 1'
#
loop_
_entity.id
_entity.type
_entity.pdbx_description
1 polymer ?
#
loop_
_entity_poly.entity_id
_entity_poly.type
_entity_poly.pdbx_seq_one_letter_code
_entity_poly.pdbx_strand_id
1 'polypeptide(L)'
;GFQPDQIGELPLEFMGEFSPKEFENLPPEAMAGFDPERFAALPPKALGGFAPEQLAELPPNVMGKMDPKQFKKLPPAAFAGFQPDQIGELPPEFMGEFSPKEFESLPPEAVGGFKPEQFEVLPPEVFEAMNPDQARALSPNVMKVMEPVQFQLMPPEVFGGFDAKQLKRLPVDLIESFSPEAFAELNSDALTGFNPKAARNFNPEVFEEINPEQMSGWKPKTLAKLSGDQIASMPADAFEGITAKQAKKFKVKFIKNLDSAQIRNLEPEALEAIPPKTFGRIEDSLSNQQFDELSLLIEGDGEDLGGPLV
;
A
#
# COMPACT_ATOMS: atom_id res chain seq x y z
N GLY A 1 -18.01 -33.72 -22.01
CA GLY A 1 -18.31 -32.97 -20.79
C GLY A 1 -19.56 -32.14 -20.98
N PHE A 2 -20.15 -31.69 -19.92
CA PHE A 2 -21.30 -30.79 -19.97
C PHE A 2 -20.92 -29.47 -20.65
N GLN A 3 -21.88 -28.92 -21.42
CA GLN A 3 -21.80 -27.56 -21.99
C GLN A 3 -22.58 -26.60 -21.12
N PRO A 4 -22.34 -25.26 -21.21
CA PRO A 4 -23.06 -24.26 -20.37
C PRO A 4 -24.59 -24.35 -20.47
N ASP A 5 -25.13 -24.51 -21.69
CA ASP A 5 -26.56 -24.64 -21.92
C ASP A 5 -27.16 -25.90 -21.26
N GLN A 6 -26.41 -26.97 -21.21
CA GLN A 6 -26.83 -28.20 -20.52
C GLN A 6 -26.94 -28.02 -19.02
N ILE A 7 -26.01 -27.29 -18.40
CA ILE A 7 -26.09 -26.94 -16.97
C ILE A 7 -27.30 -26.03 -16.71
N GLY A 8 -27.51 -25.02 -17.58
CA GLY A 8 -28.63 -24.09 -17.47
C GLY A 8 -30.02 -24.74 -17.65
N GLU A 9 -30.09 -25.93 -18.27
CA GLU A 9 -31.33 -26.68 -18.45
C GLU A 9 -31.57 -27.78 -17.39
N LEU A 10 -30.57 -28.08 -16.52
CA LEU A 10 -30.75 -29.09 -15.48
C LEU A 10 -31.84 -28.69 -14.49
N PRO A 11 -32.75 -29.59 -14.14
CA PRO A 11 -33.70 -29.35 -13.06
C PRO A 11 -33.00 -29.14 -11.71
N LEU A 12 -33.55 -28.25 -10.86
CA LEU A 12 -32.95 -27.89 -9.57
C LEU A 12 -32.75 -29.10 -8.63
N GLU A 13 -33.62 -30.10 -8.69
CA GLU A 13 -33.51 -31.32 -7.89
C GLU A 13 -32.24 -32.13 -8.20
N PHE A 14 -31.68 -32.04 -9.42
CA PHE A 14 -30.41 -32.69 -9.77
C PHE A 14 -29.21 -31.98 -9.17
N MET A 15 -29.30 -30.68 -8.86
CA MET A 15 -28.20 -29.95 -8.24
C MET A 15 -27.84 -30.55 -6.88
N GLY A 16 -28.81 -31.03 -6.10
CA GLY A 16 -28.60 -31.64 -4.81
C GLY A 16 -27.84 -32.96 -4.80
N GLU A 17 -27.73 -33.62 -5.97
CA GLU A 17 -27.07 -34.93 -6.13
C GLU A 17 -25.58 -34.84 -6.44
N PHE A 18 -25.05 -33.65 -6.77
CA PHE A 18 -23.63 -33.51 -7.12
C PHE A 18 -22.71 -33.93 -5.97
N SER A 19 -21.80 -34.85 -6.28
CA SER A 19 -20.66 -35.18 -5.41
C SER A 19 -19.43 -34.30 -5.74
N PRO A 20 -18.45 -34.17 -4.82
CA PRO A 20 -17.20 -33.45 -5.11
C PRO A 20 -16.50 -33.94 -6.38
N LYS A 21 -16.49 -35.27 -6.59
CA LYS A 21 -15.82 -35.88 -7.77
C LYS A 21 -16.54 -35.58 -9.09
N GLU A 22 -17.86 -35.53 -9.06
CA GLU A 22 -18.63 -35.16 -10.27
C GLU A 22 -18.43 -33.69 -10.58
N PHE A 23 -18.39 -32.83 -9.57
CA PHE A 23 -18.14 -31.42 -9.72
C PHE A 23 -16.72 -31.13 -10.24
N GLU A 24 -15.69 -31.79 -9.67
CA GLU A 24 -14.30 -31.71 -10.12
C GLU A 24 -14.14 -32.08 -11.63
N ASN A 25 -14.96 -32.97 -12.13
CA ASN A 25 -14.91 -33.43 -13.53
C ASN A 25 -15.73 -32.55 -14.49
N LEU A 26 -16.41 -31.52 -14.02
CA LEU A 26 -17.07 -30.55 -14.91
C LEU A 26 -16.00 -29.72 -15.63
N PRO A 27 -16.11 -29.56 -16.96
CA PRO A 27 -15.20 -28.64 -17.64
C PRO A 27 -15.42 -27.20 -17.19
N PRO A 28 -14.37 -26.37 -17.12
CA PRO A 28 -14.49 -24.97 -16.67
C PRO A 28 -15.58 -24.20 -17.41
N GLU A 29 -15.70 -24.38 -18.71
CA GLU A 29 -16.69 -23.70 -19.56
C GLU A 29 -18.14 -23.97 -19.12
N ALA A 30 -18.41 -25.15 -18.54
CA ALA A 30 -19.74 -25.48 -18.04
C ALA A 30 -20.20 -24.59 -16.90
N MET A 31 -19.26 -23.98 -16.16
CA MET A 31 -19.56 -23.08 -15.05
C MET A 31 -20.35 -21.84 -15.50
N ALA A 32 -20.14 -21.35 -16.71
CA ALA A 32 -20.88 -20.25 -17.27
C ALA A 32 -22.41 -20.53 -17.42
N GLY A 33 -22.81 -21.79 -17.34
CA GLY A 33 -24.22 -22.20 -17.37
C GLY A 33 -24.94 -22.15 -16.02
N PHE A 34 -24.20 -21.94 -14.91
CA PHE A 34 -24.85 -21.80 -13.62
C PHE A 34 -25.54 -20.44 -13.49
N ASP A 35 -26.78 -20.46 -13.06
CA ASP A 35 -27.46 -19.30 -12.52
C ASP A 35 -27.42 -19.33 -10.98
N PRO A 36 -27.78 -18.23 -10.30
CA PRO A 36 -27.75 -18.13 -8.83
C PRO A 36 -28.61 -19.21 -8.13
N GLU A 37 -29.74 -19.60 -8.71
CA GLU A 37 -30.66 -20.58 -8.09
C GLU A 37 -30.08 -21.99 -8.17
N ARG A 38 -29.55 -22.38 -9.31
CA ARG A 38 -28.90 -23.69 -9.53
C ARG A 38 -27.65 -23.85 -8.67
N PHE A 39 -26.85 -22.79 -8.58
CA PHE A 39 -25.66 -22.80 -7.76
C PHE A 39 -25.99 -22.91 -6.27
N ALA A 40 -26.97 -22.15 -5.79
CA ALA A 40 -27.44 -22.22 -4.40
C ALA A 40 -28.01 -23.60 -4.03
N ALA A 41 -28.55 -24.35 -4.99
CA ALA A 41 -29.06 -25.69 -4.78
C ALA A 41 -27.97 -26.78 -4.67
N LEU A 42 -26.71 -26.47 -5.01
CA LEU A 42 -25.59 -27.40 -4.87
C LEU A 42 -25.35 -27.74 -3.38
N PRO A 43 -25.12 -29.01 -3.03
CA PRO A 43 -24.75 -29.33 -1.65
C PRO A 43 -23.36 -28.76 -1.32
N PRO A 44 -23.14 -28.17 -0.14
CA PRO A 44 -21.85 -27.59 0.21
C PRO A 44 -20.66 -28.52 -0.02
N LYS A 45 -20.83 -29.83 0.23
CA LYS A 45 -19.79 -30.84 0.01
C LYS A 45 -19.30 -30.93 -1.45
N ALA A 46 -20.16 -30.64 -2.44
CA ALA A 46 -19.78 -30.70 -3.84
C ALA A 46 -18.67 -29.69 -4.18
N LEU A 47 -18.70 -28.52 -3.51
CA LEU A 47 -17.75 -27.45 -3.74
C LEU A 47 -16.32 -27.77 -3.24
N GLY A 48 -16.16 -28.84 -2.45
CA GLY A 48 -14.83 -29.36 -2.10
C GLY A 48 -13.99 -29.86 -3.27
N GLY A 49 -14.60 -30.06 -4.46
CA GLY A 49 -13.93 -30.41 -5.70
C GLY A 49 -13.67 -29.24 -6.65
N PHE A 50 -13.87 -28.00 -6.21
CA PHE A 50 -13.72 -26.80 -7.07
C PHE A 50 -12.27 -26.57 -7.46
N ALA A 51 -12.03 -26.38 -8.77
CA ALA A 51 -10.75 -25.94 -9.31
C ALA A 51 -10.75 -24.43 -9.58
N PRO A 52 -9.57 -23.77 -9.59
CA PRO A 52 -9.46 -22.34 -9.91
C PRO A 52 -10.09 -21.97 -11.26
N GLU A 53 -9.85 -22.77 -12.27
CA GLU A 53 -10.36 -22.53 -13.63
C GLU A 53 -11.89 -22.58 -13.69
N GLN A 54 -12.49 -23.44 -12.88
CA GLN A 54 -13.95 -23.52 -12.75
C GLN A 54 -14.51 -22.27 -12.06
N LEU A 55 -13.85 -21.81 -11.00
CA LEU A 55 -14.28 -20.60 -10.28
C LEU A 55 -14.20 -19.37 -11.18
N ALA A 56 -13.15 -19.25 -11.99
CA ALA A 56 -12.97 -18.14 -12.92
C ALA A 56 -14.11 -18.00 -13.95
N GLU A 57 -14.72 -19.10 -14.36
CA GLU A 57 -15.80 -19.12 -15.35
C GLU A 57 -17.21 -18.95 -14.75
N LEU A 58 -17.35 -18.92 -13.42
CA LEU A 58 -18.66 -18.68 -12.80
C LEU A 58 -19.13 -17.26 -13.05
N PRO A 59 -20.42 -17.07 -13.42
CA PRO A 59 -20.99 -15.73 -13.51
C PRO A 59 -20.93 -14.98 -12.16
N PRO A 60 -20.53 -13.70 -12.13
CA PRO A 60 -20.39 -12.93 -10.89
C PRO A 60 -21.64 -12.92 -10.01
N ASN A 61 -22.81 -12.83 -10.60
CA ASN A 61 -24.09 -12.81 -9.87
C ASN A 61 -24.37 -14.08 -9.05
N VAL A 62 -23.69 -15.18 -9.36
CA VAL A 62 -23.76 -16.43 -8.58
C VAL A 62 -23.19 -16.21 -7.18
N MET A 63 -22.15 -15.39 -7.05
CA MET A 63 -21.48 -15.10 -5.78
C MET A 63 -22.45 -14.48 -4.77
N GLY A 64 -23.35 -13.60 -5.21
CA GLY A 64 -24.34 -12.94 -4.37
C GLY A 64 -25.41 -13.86 -3.76
N LYS A 65 -25.50 -15.12 -4.21
CA LYS A 65 -26.45 -16.15 -3.73
C LYS A 65 -25.78 -17.37 -3.14
N MET A 66 -24.46 -17.40 -3.10
CA MET A 66 -23.73 -18.47 -2.43
C MET A 66 -24.13 -18.55 -0.94
N ASP A 67 -24.25 -19.75 -0.40
CA ASP A 67 -24.47 -19.96 1.03
C ASP A 67 -23.14 -19.94 1.80
N PRO A 68 -23.05 -19.39 3.02
CA PRO A 68 -21.82 -19.40 3.82
C PRO A 68 -21.22 -20.79 4.02
N LYS A 69 -22.04 -21.84 4.10
CA LYS A 69 -21.54 -23.21 4.18
C LYS A 69 -20.92 -23.69 2.88
N GLN A 70 -21.40 -23.20 1.75
CA GLN A 70 -20.80 -23.45 0.44
C GLN A 70 -19.44 -22.76 0.35
N PHE A 71 -19.36 -21.48 0.71
CA PHE A 71 -18.12 -20.71 0.73
C PHE A 71 -17.02 -21.43 1.55
N LYS A 72 -17.33 -21.86 2.76
CA LYS A 72 -16.42 -22.63 3.65
C LYS A 72 -15.94 -23.98 3.08
N LYS A 73 -16.56 -24.49 2.05
CA LYS A 73 -16.19 -25.76 1.43
C LYS A 73 -15.33 -25.58 0.17
N LEU A 74 -15.18 -24.35 -0.33
CA LEU A 74 -14.24 -24.07 -1.39
C LEU A 74 -12.82 -24.41 -0.91
N PRO A 75 -12.04 -25.18 -1.70
CA PRO A 75 -10.64 -25.40 -1.38
C PRO A 75 -9.88 -24.06 -1.41
N PRO A 76 -8.91 -23.79 -0.53
CA PRO A 76 -8.11 -22.57 -0.59
C PRO A 76 -7.48 -22.33 -1.99
N ALA A 77 -7.04 -23.40 -2.65
CA ALA A 77 -6.50 -23.31 -4.00
C ALA A 77 -7.50 -22.76 -5.05
N ALA A 78 -8.81 -23.00 -4.86
CA ALA A 78 -9.83 -22.47 -5.77
C ALA A 78 -9.86 -20.94 -5.79
N PHE A 79 -9.46 -20.29 -4.70
CA PHE A 79 -9.44 -18.82 -4.58
C PHE A 79 -8.52 -18.15 -5.62
N ALA A 80 -7.54 -18.87 -6.15
CA ALA A 80 -6.71 -18.41 -7.27
C ALA A 80 -7.51 -18.16 -8.57
N GLY A 81 -8.75 -18.65 -8.65
CA GLY A 81 -9.65 -18.42 -9.78
C GLY A 81 -10.55 -17.19 -9.65
N PHE A 82 -10.63 -16.55 -8.48
CA PHE A 82 -11.51 -15.41 -8.31
C PHE A 82 -11.20 -14.27 -9.28
N GLN A 83 -12.27 -13.67 -9.82
CA GLN A 83 -12.21 -12.47 -10.63
C GLN A 83 -12.66 -11.24 -9.80
N PRO A 84 -12.24 -10.00 -10.16
CA PRO A 84 -12.58 -8.78 -9.39
C PRO A 84 -14.09 -8.58 -9.20
N ASP A 85 -14.88 -8.80 -10.24
CA ASP A 85 -16.33 -8.65 -10.21
C ASP A 85 -17.02 -9.73 -9.36
N GLN A 86 -16.48 -10.94 -9.32
CA GLN A 86 -16.96 -11.99 -8.42
C GLN A 86 -16.73 -11.62 -6.95
N ILE A 87 -15.55 -11.11 -6.60
CA ILE A 87 -15.27 -10.60 -5.23
C ILE A 87 -16.25 -9.48 -4.89
N GLY A 88 -16.46 -8.54 -5.81
CA GLY A 88 -17.38 -7.43 -5.60
C GLY A 88 -18.85 -7.83 -5.39
N GLU A 89 -19.25 -9.01 -5.82
CA GLU A 89 -20.61 -9.54 -5.61
C GLU A 89 -20.75 -10.41 -4.36
N LEU A 90 -19.66 -10.79 -3.68
CA LEU A 90 -19.72 -11.52 -2.42
C LEU A 90 -20.43 -10.69 -1.35
N PRO A 91 -21.40 -11.26 -0.61
CA PRO A 91 -21.99 -10.59 0.53
C PRO A 91 -20.97 -10.23 1.61
N PRO A 92 -21.04 -9.04 2.24
CA PRO A 92 -20.09 -8.64 3.30
C PRO A 92 -19.98 -9.63 4.46
N GLU A 93 -21.05 -10.35 4.78
CA GLU A 93 -21.07 -11.38 5.83
C GLU A 93 -20.10 -12.54 5.57
N PHE A 94 -19.65 -12.76 4.32
CA PHE A 94 -18.65 -13.80 4.00
C PHE A 94 -17.24 -13.36 4.31
N MET A 95 -17.01 -12.07 4.43
CA MET A 95 -15.67 -11.54 4.66
C MET A 95 -15.06 -12.06 5.97
N GLY A 96 -15.91 -12.24 7.01
CA GLY A 96 -15.48 -12.84 8.27
C GLY A 96 -15.07 -14.31 8.20
N GLU A 97 -15.31 -14.97 7.07
CA GLU A 97 -14.97 -16.39 6.86
C GLU A 97 -13.64 -16.59 6.14
N PHE A 98 -13.02 -15.51 5.61
CA PHE A 98 -11.70 -15.62 5.00
C PHE A 98 -10.63 -16.01 6.02
N SER A 99 -9.85 -17.01 5.67
CA SER A 99 -8.60 -17.32 6.36
C SER A 99 -7.40 -16.68 5.66
N PRO A 100 -6.25 -16.52 6.32
CA PRO A 100 -5.01 -16.04 5.69
C PRO A 100 -4.65 -16.84 4.43
N LYS A 101 -4.81 -18.15 4.45
CA LYS A 101 -4.48 -19.02 3.31
C LYS A 101 -5.38 -18.80 2.09
N GLU A 102 -6.66 -18.54 2.31
CA GLU A 102 -7.60 -18.22 1.23
C GLU A 102 -7.30 -16.85 0.64
N PHE A 103 -6.99 -15.87 1.50
CA PHE A 103 -6.60 -14.53 1.08
C PHE A 103 -5.26 -14.52 0.30
N GLU A 104 -4.25 -15.26 0.78
CA GLU A 104 -2.97 -15.47 0.09
C GLU A 104 -3.16 -16.00 -1.33
N SER A 105 -4.15 -16.89 -1.51
CA SER A 105 -4.44 -17.52 -2.80
C SER A 105 -5.15 -16.59 -3.79
N LEU A 106 -5.71 -15.45 -3.35
CA LEU A 106 -6.39 -14.52 -4.25
C LEU A 106 -5.41 -13.88 -5.23
N PRO A 107 -5.73 -13.85 -6.53
CA PRO A 107 -4.96 -13.07 -7.49
C PRO A 107 -4.99 -11.57 -7.11
N PRO A 108 -3.94 -10.80 -7.39
CA PRO A 108 -3.92 -9.35 -7.14
C PRO A 108 -5.14 -8.64 -7.73
N GLU A 109 -5.52 -9.00 -8.95
CA GLU A 109 -6.68 -8.41 -9.63
C GLU A 109 -7.98 -8.63 -8.84
N ALA A 110 -8.18 -9.83 -8.28
CA ALA A 110 -9.34 -10.15 -7.46
C ALA A 110 -9.39 -9.29 -6.17
N VAL A 111 -8.22 -9.08 -5.55
CA VAL A 111 -8.12 -8.18 -4.38
C VAL A 111 -8.54 -6.74 -4.72
N GLY A 112 -8.25 -6.29 -5.94
CA GLY A 112 -8.74 -5.02 -6.48
C GLY A 112 -10.27 -4.90 -6.57
N GLY A 113 -10.98 -6.02 -6.56
CA GLY A 113 -12.45 -6.10 -6.60
C GLY A 113 -13.16 -5.85 -5.28
N PHE A 114 -12.45 -5.87 -4.14
CA PHE A 114 -13.06 -5.59 -2.85
C PHE A 114 -13.69 -4.19 -2.79
N LYS A 115 -14.93 -4.14 -2.31
CA LYS A 115 -15.61 -2.90 -1.97
C LYS A 115 -15.22 -2.47 -0.54
N PRO A 116 -15.25 -1.16 -0.20
CA PRO A 116 -14.91 -0.69 1.14
C PRO A 116 -15.65 -1.44 2.26
N GLU A 117 -16.95 -1.64 2.13
CA GLU A 117 -17.79 -2.34 3.12
C GLU A 117 -17.44 -3.82 3.30
N GLN A 118 -16.87 -4.46 2.29
CA GLN A 118 -16.35 -5.83 2.39
C GLN A 118 -15.00 -5.84 3.10
N PHE A 119 -14.12 -4.90 2.73
CA PHE A 119 -12.76 -4.82 3.25
C PHE A 119 -12.70 -4.48 4.74
N GLU A 120 -13.61 -3.59 5.19
CA GLU A 120 -13.73 -3.17 6.59
C GLU A 120 -13.97 -4.35 7.55
N VAL A 121 -14.71 -5.37 7.11
CA VAL A 121 -15.09 -6.52 7.94
C VAL A 121 -14.23 -7.77 7.73
N LEU A 122 -13.15 -7.69 6.95
CA LEU A 122 -12.17 -8.77 6.85
C LEU A 122 -11.48 -9.01 8.19
N PRO A 123 -11.27 -10.27 8.57
CA PRO A 123 -10.50 -10.59 9.78
C PRO A 123 -9.09 -9.96 9.69
N PRO A 124 -8.61 -9.32 10.77
CA PRO A 124 -7.27 -8.72 10.76
C PRO A 124 -6.16 -9.69 10.38
N GLU A 125 -6.28 -10.95 10.74
CA GLU A 125 -5.29 -12.00 10.52
C GLU A 125 -5.03 -12.27 9.02
N VAL A 126 -5.98 -11.96 8.12
CA VAL A 126 -5.78 -12.19 6.69
C VAL A 126 -4.71 -11.26 6.11
N PHE A 127 -4.46 -10.12 6.75
CA PHE A 127 -3.46 -9.15 6.31
C PHE A 127 -2.03 -9.61 6.54
N GLU A 128 -1.80 -10.60 7.42
CA GLU A 128 -0.50 -11.25 7.60
C GLU A 128 -0.04 -12.01 6.35
N ALA A 129 -1.00 -12.42 5.51
CA ALA A 129 -0.76 -13.17 4.28
C ALA A 129 -0.77 -12.30 3.00
N MET A 130 -0.96 -10.97 3.15
CA MET A 130 -0.94 -10.07 2.01
C MET A 130 0.46 -9.96 1.41
N ASN A 131 0.53 -9.80 0.09
CA ASN A 131 1.78 -9.55 -0.64
C ASN A 131 1.77 -8.17 -1.35
N PRO A 132 2.94 -7.67 -1.81
CA PRO A 132 3.04 -6.36 -2.45
C PRO A 132 2.16 -6.17 -3.70
N ASP A 133 1.94 -7.21 -4.50
CA ASP A 133 1.12 -7.11 -5.71
C ASP A 133 -0.37 -7.01 -5.37
N GLN A 134 -0.82 -7.73 -4.35
CA GLN A 134 -2.17 -7.57 -3.80
C GLN A 134 -2.38 -6.16 -3.23
N ALA A 135 -1.40 -5.63 -2.48
CA ALA A 135 -1.45 -4.27 -1.96
C ALA A 135 -1.55 -3.22 -3.09
N ARG A 136 -0.77 -3.39 -4.16
CA ARG A 136 -0.81 -2.53 -5.36
C ARG A 136 -2.18 -2.52 -6.04
N ALA A 137 -2.86 -3.64 -6.04
CA ALA A 137 -4.17 -3.79 -6.66
C ALA A 137 -5.32 -3.16 -5.85
N LEU A 138 -5.13 -2.91 -4.55
CA LEU A 138 -6.16 -2.33 -3.70
C LEU A 138 -6.68 -0.99 -4.23
N SER A 139 -8.00 -0.85 -4.26
CA SER A 139 -8.64 0.43 -4.59
C SER A 139 -8.26 1.51 -3.58
N PRO A 140 -7.93 2.76 -4.02
CA PRO A 140 -7.70 3.87 -3.09
C PRO A 140 -8.87 4.17 -2.13
N ASN A 141 -10.09 3.70 -2.42
CA ASN A 141 -11.23 3.88 -1.53
C ASN A 141 -11.20 2.92 -0.33
N VAL A 142 -10.64 1.73 -0.50
CA VAL A 142 -10.41 0.76 0.57
C VAL A 142 -9.47 1.31 1.64
N MET A 143 -8.46 2.10 1.23
CA MET A 143 -7.52 2.72 2.17
C MET A 143 -8.15 3.65 3.21
N LYS A 144 -9.40 4.09 2.99
CA LYS A 144 -10.10 4.99 3.94
C LYS A 144 -10.79 4.26 5.08
N VAL A 145 -11.05 2.98 4.89
CA VAL A 145 -11.81 2.13 5.83
C VAL A 145 -10.94 1.08 6.49
N MET A 146 -9.66 1.02 6.12
CA MET A 146 -8.70 0.12 6.75
C MET A 146 -8.49 0.52 8.21
N GLU A 147 -8.54 -0.46 9.09
CA GLU A 147 -8.34 -0.29 10.52
C GLU A 147 -6.84 -0.36 10.90
N PRO A 148 -6.39 0.36 11.94
CA PRO A 148 -4.99 0.31 12.38
C PRO A 148 -4.47 -1.11 12.65
N VAL A 149 -5.27 -2.00 13.22
CA VAL A 149 -4.89 -3.38 13.47
C VAL A 149 -4.64 -4.16 12.19
N GLN A 150 -5.45 -3.96 11.15
CA GLN A 150 -5.26 -4.56 9.83
C GLN A 150 -3.95 -4.08 9.20
N PHE A 151 -3.68 -2.77 9.30
CA PHE A 151 -2.49 -2.14 8.76
C PHE A 151 -1.20 -2.61 9.46
N GLN A 152 -1.23 -2.77 10.78
CA GLN A 152 -0.09 -3.20 11.58
C GLN A 152 0.26 -4.69 11.42
N LEU A 153 -0.69 -5.52 10.99
CA LEU A 153 -0.48 -6.95 10.75
C LEU A 153 0.12 -7.23 9.35
N MET A 154 0.13 -6.25 8.46
CA MET A 154 0.78 -6.40 7.16
C MET A 154 2.28 -6.60 7.32
N PRO A 155 2.90 -7.58 6.66
CA PRO A 155 4.35 -7.70 6.57
C PRO A 155 4.97 -6.41 5.99
N PRO A 156 6.13 -5.96 6.47
CA PRO A 156 6.75 -4.73 5.98
C PRO A 156 6.88 -4.64 4.46
N GLU A 157 7.27 -5.72 3.80
CA GLU A 157 7.43 -5.79 2.33
C GLU A 157 6.15 -5.44 1.54
N VAL A 158 4.97 -5.60 2.15
CA VAL A 158 3.69 -5.25 1.53
C VAL A 158 3.63 -3.77 1.18
N PHE A 159 4.27 -2.93 1.98
CA PHE A 159 4.26 -1.47 1.81
C PHE A 159 4.96 -1.01 0.53
N GLY A 160 5.90 -1.79 0.00
CA GLY A 160 6.51 -1.58 -1.31
C GLY A 160 5.52 -1.67 -2.48
N GLY A 161 4.35 -2.27 -2.26
CA GLY A 161 3.28 -2.33 -3.24
C GLY A 161 2.42 -1.07 -3.35
N PHE A 162 2.33 -0.24 -2.31
CA PHE A 162 1.44 0.92 -2.32
C PHE A 162 1.89 2.03 -3.28
N ASP A 163 0.91 2.67 -3.91
CA ASP A 163 1.11 3.82 -4.78
C ASP A 163 0.71 5.15 -4.10
N ALA A 164 1.08 6.27 -4.75
CA ALA A 164 0.78 7.62 -4.27
C ALA A 164 -0.73 7.92 -4.16
N LYS A 165 -1.58 7.26 -4.94
CA LYS A 165 -3.04 7.49 -4.89
C LYS A 165 -3.66 6.82 -3.67
N GLN A 166 -3.14 5.64 -3.31
CA GLN A 166 -3.51 4.90 -2.11
C GLN A 166 -3.04 5.65 -0.86
N LEU A 167 -1.76 6.01 -0.77
CA LEU A 167 -1.20 6.72 0.39
C LEU A 167 -1.85 8.11 0.63
N LYS A 168 -2.30 8.77 -0.44
CA LYS A 168 -3.05 10.03 -0.32
C LYS A 168 -4.39 9.87 0.41
N ARG A 169 -4.94 8.68 0.47
CA ARG A 169 -6.25 8.38 1.05
C ARG A 169 -6.19 7.87 2.49
N LEU A 170 -4.99 7.58 2.98
CA LEU A 170 -4.81 7.09 4.35
C LEU A 170 -5.39 8.07 5.38
N PRO A 171 -6.20 7.60 6.31
CA PRO A 171 -6.62 8.36 7.47
C PRO A 171 -5.43 8.63 8.43
N VAL A 172 -5.62 9.58 9.35
CA VAL A 172 -4.52 10.05 10.22
C VAL A 172 -4.02 8.95 11.17
N ASP A 173 -4.90 8.15 11.71
CA ASP A 173 -4.59 7.05 12.60
C ASP A 173 -3.71 5.98 11.94
N LEU A 174 -3.88 5.72 10.64
CA LEU A 174 -2.98 4.85 9.88
C LEU A 174 -1.61 5.51 9.64
N ILE A 175 -1.56 6.85 9.47
CA ILE A 175 -0.28 7.58 9.38
C ILE A 175 0.51 7.43 10.69
N GLU A 176 -0.16 7.50 11.84
CA GLU A 176 0.43 7.33 13.17
C GLU A 176 0.82 5.87 13.46
N SER A 177 0.27 4.91 12.70
CA SER A 177 0.48 3.46 12.89
C SER A 177 1.64 2.89 12.07
N PHE A 178 2.32 3.70 11.22
CA PHE A 178 3.49 3.20 10.50
C PHE A 178 4.59 2.78 11.45
N SER A 179 5.18 1.61 11.21
CA SER A 179 6.45 1.23 11.80
C SER A 179 7.63 1.74 10.93
N PRO A 180 8.85 1.87 11.49
CA PRO A 180 10.04 2.20 10.68
C PRO A 180 10.25 1.24 9.52
N GLU A 181 10.15 -0.06 9.76
CA GLU A 181 10.34 -1.11 8.76
C GLU A 181 9.31 -0.99 7.61
N ALA A 182 8.03 -0.78 7.95
CA ALA A 182 6.97 -0.61 6.95
C ALA A 182 7.18 0.67 6.11
N PHE A 183 7.68 1.74 6.72
CA PHE A 183 7.98 2.98 6.03
C PHE A 183 9.21 2.85 5.12
N ALA A 184 10.23 2.11 5.55
CA ALA A 184 11.45 1.84 4.78
C ALA A 184 11.18 1.14 3.45
N GLU A 185 10.13 0.32 3.39
CA GLU A 185 9.71 -0.37 2.17
C GLU A 185 8.97 0.52 1.15
N LEU A 186 8.49 1.71 1.56
CA LEU A 186 7.80 2.61 0.64
C LEU A 186 8.76 3.10 -0.45
N ASN A 187 8.35 2.94 -1.71
CA ASN A 187 9.11 3.50 -2.83
C ASN A 187 8.97 5.04 -2.91
N SER A 188 9.96 5.69 -3.49
CA SER A 188 10.05 7.16 -3.56
C SER A 188 8.84 7.81 -4.26
N ASP A 189 8.30 7.18 -5.30
CA ASP A 189 7.12 7.69 -6.01
C ASP A 189 5.87 7.68 -5.13
N ALA A 190 5.71 6.65 -4.30
CA ALA A 190 4.59 6.52 -3.37
C ALA A 190 4.55 7.66 -2.35
N LEU A 191 5.72 8.11 -1.86
CA LEU A 191 5.84 9.21 -0.89
C LEU A 191 5.25 10.53 -1.40
N THR A 192 5.14 10.70 -2.73
CA THR A 192 4.43 11.84 -3.32
C THR A 192 2.94 11.88 -2.96
N GLY A 193 2.37 10.78 -2.47
CA GLY A 193 0.99 10.69 -1.97
C GLY A 193 0.75 11.50 -0.71
N PHE A 194 1.73 11.58 0.16
CA PHE A 194 1.58 12.31 1.42
C PHE A 194 1.48 13.82 1.20
N ASN A 195 0.53 14.43 1.88
CA ASN A 195 0.38 15.87 1.92
C ASN A 195 1.02 16.45 3.19
N PRO A 196 1.21 17.80 3.27
CA PRO A 196 1.83 18.43 4.43
C PRO A 196 1.12 18.22 5.77
N LYS A 197 -0.17 17.87 5.77
CA LYS A 197 -0.93 17.57 6.99
C LYS A 197 -0.63 16.14 7.43
N ALA A 198 -0.66 15.18 6.51
CA ALA A 198 -0.31 13.80 6.79
C ALA A 198 1.11 13.67 7.35
N ALA A 199 2.08 14.31 6.69
CA ALA A 199 3.49 14.22 7.08
C ALA A 199 3.79 14.64 8.53
N ARG A 200 2.98 15.50 9.12
CA ARG A 200 3.15 15.94 10.53
C ARG A 200 2.70 14.91 11.55
N ASN A 201 1.90 13.93 11.13
CA ASN A 201 1.33 12.94 12.04
C ASN A 201 2.18 11.66 12.11
N PHE A 202 3.24 11.55 11.32
CA PHE A 202 4.19 10.46 11.51
C PHE A 202 4.92 10.57 12.83
N ASN A 203 5.07 9.46 13.53
CA ASN A 203 5.99 9.37 14.66
C ASN A 203 7.42 9.62 14.18
N PRO A 204 8.27 10.35 14.93
CA PRO A 204 9.66 10.60 14.53
C PRO A 204 10.44 9.34 14.20
N GLU A 205 10.27 8.27 14.95
CA GLU A 205 10.94 6.97 14.79
C GLU A 205 10.78 6.37 13.39
N VAL A 206 9.65 6.67 12.70
CA VAL A 206 9.37 6.20 11.33
C VAL A 206 10.47 6.61 10.33
N PHE A 207 11.21 7.68 10.62
CA PHE A 207 12.23 8.22 9.74
C PHE A 207 13.65 7.68 10.01
N GLU A 208 13.82 6.78 10.98
CA GLU A 208 15.14 6.27 11.37
C GLU A 208 15.82 5.44 10.27
N GLU A 209 15.01 4.85 9.37
CA GLU A 209 15.51 4.02 8.27
C GLU A 209 15.28 4.65 6.89
N ILE A 210 14.90 5.95 6.83
CA ILE A 210 14.71 6.63 5.54
C ILE A 210 16.03 6.72 4.78
N ASN A 211 16.00 6.40 3.49
CA ASN A 211 17.18 6.41 2.63
C ASN A 211 17.17 7.62 1.64
N PRO A 212 18.30 7.89 0.92
CA PRO A 212 18.41 9.00 -0.04
C PRO A 212 17.34 8.96 -1.15
N GLU A 213 17.00 7.79 -1.68
CA GLU A 213 16.00 7.66 -2.73
C GLU A 213 14.61 8.09 -2.22
N GLN A 214 14.22 7.60 -1.06
CA GLN A 214 12.97 8.00 -0.41
C GLN A 214 12.97 9.50 -0.10
N MET A 215 14.08 10.05 0.39
CA MET A 215 14.19 11.49 0.65
C MET A 215 13.92 12.31 -0.61
N SER A 216 14.44 11.90 -1.77
CA SER A 216 14.21 12.57 -3.06
C SER A 216 12.73 12.57 -3.49
N GLY A 217 11.98 11.54 -3.11
CA GLY A 217 10.57 11.37 -3.46
C GLY A 217 9.60 12.33 -2.78
N TRP A 218 9.99 12.97 -1.67
CA TRP A 218 9.11 13.90 -0.97
C TRP A 218 8.78 15.15 -1.78
N LYS A 219 7.51 15.53 -1.81
CA LYS A 219 7.14 16.85 -2.35
C LYS A 219 7.78 17.95 -1.53
N PRO A 220 8.39 18.98 -2.18
CA PRO A 220 9.12 20.04 -1.47
C PRO A 220 8.30 20.76 -0.37
N LYS A 221 6.99 20.93 -0.60
CA LYS A 221 6.09 21.56 0.38
C LYS A 221 5.79 20.65 1.57
N THR A 222 5.80 19.33 1.36
CA THR A 222 5.53 18.32 2.38
C THR A 222 6.76 18.19 3.27
N LEU A 223 7.93 17.97 2.69
CA LEU A 223 9.21 17.89 3.39
C LEU A 223 9.45 19.12 4.27
N ALA A 224 9.24 20.33 3.76
CA ALA A 224 9.41 21.59 4.50
C ALA A 224 8.43 21.77 5.67
N LYS A 225 7.56 20.83 5.94
CA LYS A 225 6.57 20.84 7.03
C LYS A 225 6.83 19.80 8.12
N LEU A 226 7.83 18.99 7.96
CA LEU A 226 8.26 18.06 9.00
C LEU A 226 8.64 18.81 10.27
N SER A 227 8.46 18.18 11.42
CA SER A 227 8.84 18.71 12.71
C SER A 227 10.36 18.62 12.93
N GLY A 228 10.86 19.29 13.96
CA GLY A 228 12.28 19.17 14.35
C GLY A 228 12.62 17.74 14.78
N ASP A 229 11.75 17.11 15.55
CA ASP A 229 11.97 15.74 16.03
C ASP A 229 11.99 14.73 14.87
N GLN A 230 11.09 14.89 13.89
CA GLN A 230 11.09 14.07 12.70
C GLN A 230 12.37 14.23 11.85
N ILE A 231 12.89 15.45 11.74
CA ILE A 231 14.14 15.72 11.04
C ILE A 231 15.34 15.14 11.81
N ALA A 232 15.35 15.28 13.13
CA ALA A 232 16.43 14.78 13.98
C ALA A 232 16.54 13.24 14.00
N SER A 233 15.43 12.53 13.76
CA SER A 233 15.43 11.06 13.65
C SER A 233 15.99 10.54 12.33
N MET A 234 16.12 11.38 11.29
CA MET A 234 16.60 10.95 9.98
C MET A 234 18.11 10.68 10.00
N PRO A 235 18.57 9.56 9.39
CA PRO A 235 19.98 9.30 9.21
C PRO A 235 20.64 10.42 8.37
N ALA A 236 21.91 10.70 8.65
CA ALA A 236 22.62 11.78 7.97
C ALA A 236 22.75 11.54 6.46
N ASP A 237 23.04 10.30 6.04
CA ASP A 237 23.15 9.88 4.65
C ASP A 237 21.86 10.05 3.84
N ALA A 238 20.68 10.00 4.48
CA ALA A 238 19.44 10.29 3.79
C ALA A 238 19.41 11.67 3.11
N PHE A 239 20.18 12.63 3.63
CA PHE A 239 20.22 14.00 3.12
C PHE A 239 20.95 14.14 1.78
N GLU A 240 21.74 13.14 1.36
CA GLU A 240 22.28 13.03 -0.02
C GLU A 240 21.15 13.03 -1.06
N GLY A 241 19.96 12.53 -0.69
CA GLY A 241 18.78 12.52 -1.55
C GLY A 241 18.03 13.86 -1.66
N ILE A 242 18.44 14.91 -0.94
CA ILE A 242 17.80 16.22 -1.02
C ILE A 242 18.07 16.87 -2.38
N THR A 243 17.00 17.12 -3.12
CA THR A 243 17.09 17.76 -4.44
C THR A 243 17.10 19.29 -4.35
N ALA A 244 17.71 19.97 -5.32
CA ALA A 244 17.66 21.43 -5.45
C ALA A 244 16.23 21.99 -5.42
N LYS A 245 15.27 21.25 -5.99
CA LYS A 245 13.84 21.63 -5.98
C LYS A 245 13.24 21.66 -4.58
N GLN A 246 13.66 20.74 -3.72
CA GLN A 246 13.25 20.66 -2.32
C GLN A 246 13.94 21.77 -1.51
N ALA A 247 15.26 21.93 -1.67
CA ALA A 247 16.07 22.92 -0.97
C ALA A 247 15.58 24.36 -1.20
N LYS A 248 15.11 24.71 -2.40
CA LYS A 248 14.45 26.00 -2.71
C LYS A 248 13.24 26.31 -1.84
N LYS A 249 12.66 25.34 -1.16
CA LYS A 249 11.50 25.52 -0.24
C LYS A 249 11.89 25.52 1.23
N PHE A 250 13.15 25.28 1.54
CA PHE A 250 13.64 25.29 2.90
C PHE A 250 13.51 26.69 3.51
N LYS A 251 13.12 26.71 4.76
CA LYS A 251 13.02 27.91 5.60
C LYS A 251 14.00 27.76 6.75
N VAL A 252 14.31 28.87 7.38
CA VAL A 252 15.16 28.92 8.58
C VAL A 252 14.79 27.82 9.59
N LYS A 253 13.49 27.60 9.83
CA LYS A 253 13.02 26.55 10.76
C LYS A 253 13.47 25.14 10.36
N PHE A 254 13.51 24.81 9.07
CA PHE A 254 13.98 23.49 8.61
C PHE A 254 15.47 23.32 8.84
N ILE A 255 16.27 24.30 8.38
CA ILE A 255 17.73 24.25 8.48
C ILE A 255 18.21 24.20 9.94
N LYS A 256 17.57 24.93 10.85
CA LYS A 256 17.89 24.92 12.28
C LYS A 256 17.76 23.57 12.97
N ASN A 257 16.96 22.67 12.40
CA ASN A 257 16.74 21.34 12.94
C ASN A 257 17.73 20.31 12.36
N LEU A 258 18.56 20.70 11.39
CA LEU A 258 19.62 19.84 10.86
C LEU A 258 20.81 19.84 11.82
N ASP A 259 21.36 18.67 12.06
CA ASP A 259 22.67 18.56 12.73
C ASP A 259 23.83 18.73 11.72
N SER A 260 25.06 18.77 12.23
CA SER A 260 26.26 18.96 11.40
C SER A 260 26.51 17.80 10.42
N ALA A 261 26.12 16.57 10.78
CA ALA A 261 26.28 15.41 9.89
C ALA A 261 25.27 15.46 8.75
N GLN A 262 24.03 15.82 9.04
CA GLN A 262 22.98 16.00 8.04
C GLN A 262 23.30 17.15 7.06
N ILE A 263 23.91 18.22 7.55
CA ILE A 263 24.34 19.35 6.71
C ILE A 263 25.46 18.93 5.76
N ARG A 264 26.46 18.15 6.23
CA ARG A 264 27.57 17.65 5.40
C ARG A 264 27.14 16.72 4.26
N ASN A 265 26.02 16.04 4.43
CA ASN A 265 25.47 15.13 3.42
C ASN A 265 24.53 15.82 2.42
N LEU A 266 24.36 17.16 2.48
CA LEU A 266 23.64 17.88 1.45
C LEU A 266 24.54 18.01 0.21
N GLU A 267 24.04 17.59 -0.93
CA GLU A 267 24.74 17.75 -2.20
C GLU A 267 24.92 19.23 -2.57
N PRO A 268 26.03 19.61 -3.28
CA PRO A 268 26.32 21.01 -3.65
C PRO A 268 25.13 21.72 -4.32
N GLU A 269 24.46 21.07 -5.25
CA GLU A 269 23.31 21.63 -5.97
C GLU A 269 22.13 21.93 -5.05
N ALA A 270 21.97 21.15 -3.99
CA ALA A 270 20.95 21.39 -2.98
C ALA A 270 21.32 22.59 -2.10
N LEU A 271 22.57 22.70 -1.70
CA LEU A 271 23.09 23.83 -0.91
C LEU A 271 22.93 25.14 -1.66
N GLU A 272 23.37 25.23 -2.92
CA GLU A 272 23.26 26.41 -3.79
C GLU A 272 21.79 26.85 -4.00
N ALA A 273 20.88 25.87 -3.97
CA ALA A 273 19.46 26.12 -4.17
C ALA A 273 18.74 26.70 -2.94
N ILE A 274 19.35 26.69 -1.77
CA ILE A 274 18.78 27.28 -0.55
C ILE A 274 18.67 28.80 -0.73
N PRO A 275 17.48 29.43 -0.47
CA PRO A 275 17.30 30.85 -0.74
C PRO A 275 18.27 31.72 0.07
N PRO A 276 18.96 32.71 -0.54
CA PRO A 276 19.92 33.59 0.13
C PRO A 276 19.33 34.30 1.37
N LYS A 277 18.04 34.68 1.32
CA LYS A 277 17.33 35.25 2.48
C LYS A 277 17.19 34.27 3.65
N THR A 278 17.27 32.96 3.38
CA THR A 278 17.26 31.93 4.40
C THR A 278 18.64 31.88 5.06
N PHE A 279 19.72 31.91 4.30
CA PHE A 279 21.09 31.99 4.81
C PHE A 279 21.32 33.18 5.73
N GLY A 280 21.07 34.40 5.30
CA GLY A 280 21.30 35.61 6.11
C GLY A 280 20.45 35.70 7.41
N ARG A 281 19.48 34.80 7.61
CA ARG A 281 18.73 34.65 8.87
C ARG A 281 19.16 33.46 9.70
N ILE A 282 20.01 32.61 9.12
CA ILE A 282 20.52 31.40 9.75
C ILE A 282 21.75 31.75 10.58
N GLU A 283 22.58 32.69 10.13
CA GLU A 283 23.82 33.13 10.81
C GLU A 283 23.60 33.42 12.30
N ASP A 284 22.52 34.13 12.65
CA ASP A 284 22.17 34.46 14.01
C ASP A 284 21.56 33.29 14.81
N SER A 285 21.36 32.13 14.22
CA SER A 285 20.49 31.10 14.78
C SER A 285 21.00 29.67 14.67
N LEU A 286 22.08 29.44 13.95
CA LEU A 286 22.82 28.17 13.97
C LEU A 286 23.77 28.13 15.18
N SER A 287 24.07 26.91 15.63
CA SER A 287 25.25 26.74 16.49
C SER A 287 26.51 27.10 15.68
N ASN A 288 27.58 27.54 16.34
CA ASN A 288 28.84 27.83 15.67
C ASN A 288 29.31 26.66 14.78
N GLN A 289 29.11 25.42 15.24
CA GLN A 289 29.48 24.22 14.49
C GLN A 289 28.65 24.05 13.21
N GLN A 290 27.34 24.27 13.24
CA GLN A 290 26.48 24.21 12.05
C GLN A 290 26.82 25.31 11.06
N PHE A 291 27.13 26.50 11.55
CA PHE A 291 27.55 27.62 10.71
C PHE A 291 28.89 27.37 10.03
N ASP A 292 29.89 26.90 10.78
CA ASP A 292 31.22 26.56 10.25
C ASP A 292 31.13 25.49 9.16
N GLU A 293 30.33 24.42 9.36
CA GLU A 293 30.09 23.37 8.36
C GLU A 293 29.45 23.91 7.09
N LEU A 294 28.40 24.75 7.23
CA LEU A 294 27.70 25.34 6.08
C LEU A 294 28.63 26.27 5.29
N SER A 295 29.44 27.07 6.00
CA SER A 295 30.39 27.99 5.40
C SER A 295 31.50 27.25 4.66
N LEU A 296 32.05 26.20 5.22
CA LEU A 296 33.07 25.35 4.59
C LEU A 296 32.57 24.69 3.32
N LEU A 297 31.33 24.23 3.30
CA LEU A 297 30.73 23.59 2.11
C LEU A 297 30.46 24.60 0.98
N ILE A 298 30.14 25.85 1.33
CA ILE A 298 29.87 26.92 0.35
C ILE A 298 31.19 27.50 -0.18
N GLU A 299 32.24 27.61 0.68
CA GLU A 299 33.55 28.14 0.30
C GLU A 299 34.46 27.09 -0.34
N GLY A 300 34.26 25.79 -0.04
CA GLY A 300 35.08 24.68 -0.56
C GLY A 300 34.91 24.39 -2.06
N ASP A 301 33.76 24.76 -2.65
CA ASP A 301 33.55 24.68 -4.10
C ASP A 301 34.10 25.93 -4.83
N GLY A 302 34.74 26.83 -4.13
CA GLY A 302 35.26 28.11 -4.64
C GLY A 302 36.73 28.11 -5.07
N GLU A 303 37.34 26.96 -5.33
CA GLU A 303 38.66 26.95 -6.01
C GLU A 303 38.52 27.21 -7.50
N ASP A 304 37.91 28.30 -7.94
CA ASP A 304 38.25 29.04 -9.18
C ASP A 304 37.34 30.24 -9.48
N LEU A 305 36.92 31.00 -8.51
CA LEU A 305 36.35 32.33 -8.79
C LEU A 305 37.13 33.42 -8.03
N GLY A 306 38.28 33.80 -8.64
CA GLY A 306 39.06 34.93 -8.21
C GLY A 306 38.27 36.23 -8.27
N GLY A 307 38.06 36.85 -7.12
CA GLY A 307 37.61 38.24 -7.00
C GLY A 307 37.19 38.58 -5.58
N PRO A 308 37.73 39.64 -4.96
CA PRO A 308 37.40 40.00 -3.59
C PRO A 308 35.96 40.55 -3.55
N LEU A 309 35.17 40.01 -2.63
CA LEU A 309 33.90 40.66 -2.23
C LEU A 309 34.25 41.91 -1.42
N VAL A 310 34.01 43.06 -1.99
CA VAL A 310 33.95 44.39 -1.32
C VAL A 310 32.51 44.68 -0.97
#